data_fabfdc0f0a405bfe68a52c5c7e267819
#
_entry.id   fabfdc0f0a405bfe68a52c5c7e267819
#
_cell.length_a   1.000
_cell.length_b   1.000
_cell.length_c   1.000
_cell.angle_alpha   90.00
_cell.angle_beta   90.00
_cell.angle_gamma   90.00
#
_symmetry.space_group_name_H-M   'P 1'
#
loop_
_entity.id
_entity.type
_entity.pdbx_description
1 polymer ?
#
loop_
_entity_poly.entity_id
_entity_poly.type
_entity_poly.pdbx_seq_one_letter_code
_entity_poly.pdbx_strand_id
1 'polypeptide(L)'
;MSKHTAVATVVTNLGTIQLHLFGNHAPKTVANFVGLAAGTIEWTHPATGKVSKDKLYDGVIFHRIIKDFMLQAGDPLGQGTGGPGFEFDDEIHPELNFSEPYVLAMANAGTRGGRGTNGSQFFITTVPTPWLQAKHSIFGEVADEDSKRVVDAIEAVQTVRDKPVVDVVIESVTINEQ
;
A
#
# COMPACT_ATOMS: atom_id res chain seq x y z
N MET A 1 9.96 11.78 -19.70
CA MET A 1 10.15 10.40 -19.28
C MET A 1 9.26 10.09 -18.09
N SER A 2 8.64 8.92 -18.13
CA SER A 2 7.80 8.50 -17.03
C SER A 2 8.63 8.13 -15.80
N LYS A 3 8.19 8.54 -14.62
CA LYS A 3 8.79 8.12 -13.35
C LYS A 3 8.53 6.66 -13.04
N HIS A 4 7.42 6.10 -13.54
CA HIS A 4 6.99 4.78 -13.12
C HIS A 4 7.61 3.68 -13.98
N THR A 5 7.81 2.51 -13.36
CA THR A 5 8.37 1.32 -14.00
C THR A 5 7.31 0.21 -14.14
N ALA A 6 6.17 0.36 -13.49
CA ALA A 6 5.08 -0.59 -13.54
C ALA A 6 3.77 0.10 -13.18
N VAL A 7 2.67 -0.53 -13.56
CA VAL A 7 1.31 -0.12 -13.17
C VAL A 7 0.68 -1.29 -12.40
N ALA A 8 0.18 -0.99 -11.21
CA ALA A 8 -0.61 -1.94 -10.43
C ALA A 8 -2.09 -1.62 -10.61
N THR A 9 -2.87 -2.63 -10.99
CA THR A 9 -4.33 -2.52 -11.08
C THR A 9 -4.93 -3.18 -9.86
N VAL A 10 -5.46 -2.37 -8.96
CA VAL A 10 -6.08 -2.83 -7.71
C VAL A 10 -7.59 -2.82 -7.90
N VAL A 11 -8.18 -4.00 -7.98
CA VAL A 11 -9.63 -4.15 -8.10
C VAL A 11 -10.23 -4.27 -6.72
N THR A 12 -11.15 -3.37 -6.38
CA THR A 12 -11.86 -3.39 -5.11
C THR A 12 -13.37 -3.54 -5.35
N ASN A 13 -14.10 -3.88 -4.29
CA ASN A 13 -15.56 -3.93 -4.37
C ASN A 13 -16.22 -2.55 -4.56
N LEU A 14 -15.45 -1.46 -4.52
CA LEU A 14 -15.95 -0.11 -4.80
C LEU A 14 -15.39 0.48 -6.09
N GLY A 15 -14.60 -0.26 -6.84
CA GLY A 15 -14.02 0.17 -8.10
C GLY A 15 -12.54 -0.17 -8.22
N THR A 16 -11.95 0.22 -9.34
CA THR A 16 -10.57 -0.10 -9.68
C THR A 16 -9.66 1.11 -9.50
N ILE A 17 -8.51 0.89 -8.87
CA ILE A 17 -7.48 1.91 -8.68
C ILE A 17 -6.25 1.49 -9.48
N GLN A 18 -5.83 2.35 -10.41
CA GLN A 18 -4.55 2.20 -11.11
C GLN A 18 -3.48 2.95 -10.34
N LEU A 19 -2.35 2.31 -10.09
CA LEU A 19 -1.22 2.90 -9.37
C LEU A 19 0.02 2.88 -10.25
N HIS A 20 0.70 4.00 -10.37
CA HIS A 20 2.06 4.06 -10.91
C HIS A 20 3.03 3.63 -9.82
N LEU A 21 3.96 2.72 -10.13
CA LEU A 21 4.97 2.26 -9.19
C LEU A 21 6.35 2.81 -9.60
N PHE A 22 7.10 3.32 -8.63
CA PHE A 22 8.37 4.02 -8.86
C PHE A 22 9.56 3.10 -8.56
N GLY A 23 9.80 2.10 -9.43
CA GLY A 23 10.83 1.09 -9.22
C GLY A 23 12.26 1.63 -9.25
N ASN A 24 12.51 2.78 -9.90
CA ASN A 24 13.84 3.39 -9.88
C ASN A 24 14.11 4.20 -8.62
N HIS A 25 13.06 4.75 -8.00
CA HIS A 25 13.17 5.57 -6.78
C HIS A 25 13.14 4.72 -5.51
N ALA A 26 12.38 3.62 -5.52
CA ALA A 26 12.22 2.73 -4.38
C ALA A 26 12.27 1.27 -4.86
N PRO A 27 13.44 0.80 -5.34
CA PRO A 27 13.52 -0.51 -6.01
C PRO A 27 13.16 -1.70 -5.13
N LYS A 28 13.59 -1.71 -3.87
CA LYS A 28 13.28 -2.82 -2.95
C LYS A 28 11.82 -2.81 -2.55
N THR A 29 11.27 -1.65 -2.30
CA THR A 29 9.87 -1.47 -1.92
C THR A 29 8.94 -1.90 -3.06
N VAL A 30 9.23 -1.47 -4.28
CA VAL A 30 8.42 -1.86 -5.45
C VAL A 30 8.58 -3.36 -5.72
N ALA A 31 9.79 -3.92 -5.67
CA ALA A 31 10.01 -5.36 -5.86
C ALA A 31 9.24 -6.19 -4.83
N ASN A 32 9.19 -5.74 -3.59
CA ASN A 32 8.45 -6.40 -2.52
C ASN A 32 6.93 -6.35 -2.81
N PHE A 33 6.40 -5.18 -3.11
CA PHE A 33 4.99 -5.02 -3.41
C PHE A 33 4.58 -5.87 -4.62
N VAL A 34 5.34 -5.82 -5.70
CA VAL A 34 5.09 -6.60 -6.92
C VAL A 34 5.14 -8.09 -6.62
N GLY A 35 6.15 -8.54 -5.88
CA GLY A 35 6.32 -9.96 -5.55
C GLY A 35 5.18 -10.50 -4.69
N LEU A 36 4.75 -9.74 -3.69
CA LEU A 36 3.62 -10.13 -2.84
C LEU A 36 2.29 -10.12 -3.62
N ALA A 37 2.11 -9.14 -4.49
CA ALA A 37 0.90 -9.02 -5.30
C ALA A 37 0.80 -10.12 -6.36
N ALA A 38 1.90 -10.42 -7.04
CA ALA A 38 1.95 -11.38 -8.15
C ALA A 38 2.13 -12.83 -7.69
N GLY A 39 2.51 -13.05 -6.44
CA GLY A 39 2.75 -14.39 -5.93
C GLY A 39 4.10 -14.97 -6.40
N THR A 40 5.13 -14.13 -6.49
CA THR A 40 6.47 -14.56 -6.94
C THR A 40 7.49 -14.65 -5.81
N ILE A 41 7.16 -14.15 -4.62
CA ILE A 41 8.04 -14.27 -3.44
C ILE A 41 7.31 -14.99 -2.31
N GLU A 42 8.08 -15.67 -1.47
CA GLU A 42 7.55 -16.35 -0.29
C GLU A 42 7.23 -15.35 0.81
N TRP A 43 6.17 -15.63 1.54
CA TRP A 43 5.82 -14.91 2.74
C TRP A 43 5.15 -15.86 3.74
N THR A 44 5.11 -15.46 5.00
CA THR A 44 4.56 -16.28 6.08
C THR A 44 3.26 -15.66 6.58
N HIS A 45 2.18 -16.43 6.56
CA HIS A 45 0.89 -15.96 7.05
C HIS A 45 0.92 -15.80 8.58
N PRO A 46 0.61 -14.60 9.11
CA PRO A 46 0.78 -14.34 10.54
C PRO A 46 -0.18 -15.14 11.45
N ALA A 47 -1.33 -15.58 10.94
CA ALA A 47 -2.29 -16.35 11.72
C ALA A 47 -1.97 -17.85 11.74
N THR A 48 -1.42 -18.40 10.65
CA THR A 48 -1.25 -19.84 10.48
C THR A 48 0.20 -20.29 10.52
N GLY A 49 1.16 -19.38 10.31
CA GLY A 49 2.58 -19.72 10.15
C GLY A 49 2.90 -20.39 8.82
N LYS A 50 1.93 -20.50 7.91
CA LYS A 50 2.14 -21.13 6.61
C LYS A 50 3.02 -20.25 5.72
N VAL A 51 4.07 -20.86 5.16
CA VAL A 51 4.92 -20.22 4.17
C VAL A 51 4.39 -20.58 2.78
N SER A 52 4.17 -19.58 1.94
CA SER A 52 3.66 -19.80 0.58
C SER A 52 4.01 -18.62 -0.32
N LYS A 53 3.72 -18.78 -1.62
CA LYS A 53 3.77 -17.71 -2.61
C LYS A 53 2.37 -17.29 -3.03
N ASP A 54 1.37 -17.45 -2.17
CA ASP A 54 0.01 -16.97 -2.46
C ASP A 54 0.04 -15.46 -2.69
N LYS A 55 -0.91 -14.96 -3.49
CA LYS A 55 -1.05 -13.53 -3.73
C LYS A 55 -1.56 -12.87 -2.46
N LEU A 56 -0.68 -12.20 -1.74
CA LEU A 56 -0.96 -11.69 -0.39
C LEU A 56 -2.17 -10.75 -0.36
N TYR A 57 -2.27 -9.86 -1.36
CA TYR A 57 -3.28 -8.79 -1.32
C TYR A 57 -4.67 -9.23 -1.73
N ASP A 58 -4.84 -10.41 -2.33
CA ASP A 58 -6.16 -10.92 -2.72
C ASP A 58 -7.02 -11.19 -1.47
N GLY A 59 -8.17 -10.51 -1.39
CA GLY A 59 -9.08 -10.65 -0.27
C GLY A 59 -8.76 -9.80 0.96
N VAL A 60 -7.71 -9.00 0.91
CA VAL A 60 -7.30 -8.13 2.02
C VAL A 60 -8.14 -6.86 2.04
N ILE A 61 -8.49 -6.39 3.23
CA ILE A 61 -9.36 -5.22 3.39
C ILE A 61 -8.56 -3.95 3.66
N PHE A 62 -9.19 -2.80 3.37
CA PHE A 62 -8.73 -1.52 3.90
C PHE A 62 -9.21 -1.43 5.35
N HIS A 63 -8.35 -1.82 6.28
CA HIS A 63 -8.72 -1.94 7.69
C HIS A 63 -8.70 -0.61 8.45
N ARG A 64 -8.11 0.44 7.85
CA ARG A 64 -7.99 1.76 8.47
C ARG A 64 -8.19 2.84 7.40
N ILE A 65 -9.22 3.64 7.57
CA ILE A 65 -9.53 4.77 6.69
C ILE A 65 -9.78 5.99 7.57
N ILE A 66 -8.95 7.00 7.40
CA ILE A 66 -9.10 8.27 8.13
C ILE A 66 -9.38 9.36 7.11
N LYS A 67 -10.58 9.94 7.18
CA LYS A 67 -10.98 11.03 6.31
C LYS A 67 -10.02 12.20 6.44
N ASP A 68 -9.70 12.84 5.31
CA ASP A 68 -8.74 13.93 5.22
C ASP A 68 -7.33 13.52 5.67
N PHE A 69 -6.99 12.24 5.46
CA PHE A 69 -5.66 11.73 5.73
C PHE A 69 -5.27 10.61 4.75
N MET A 70 -5.74 9.38 4.95
CA MET A 70 -5.27 8.25 4.13
C MET A 70 -6.17 7.02 4.23
N LEU A 71 -5.97 6.09 3.28
CA LEU A 71 -6.55 4.75 3.25
C LEU A 71 -5.41 3.75 3.44
N GLN A 72 -5.53 2.84 4.41
CA GLN A 72 -4.49 1.85 4.71
C GLN A 72 -5.00 0.43 4.53
N ALA A 73 -4.19 -0.39 3.89
CA ALA A 73 -4.48 -1.81 3.62
C ALA A 73 -3.19 -2.64 3.66
N GLY A 74 -3.29 -3.92 3.33
CA GLY A 74 -2.12 -4.77 3.13
C GLY A 74 -1.77 -5.70 4.28
N ASP A 75 -2.57 -5.71 5.35
CA ASP A 75 -2.40 -6.66 6.44
C ASP A 75 -3.23 -7.92 6.16
N PRO A 76 -2.60 -9.10 6.02
CA PRO A 76 -3.35 -10.35 5.84
C PRO A 76 -4.37 -10.64 6.94
N LEU A 77 -4.16 -10.10 8.15
CA LEU A 77 -5.11 -10.22 9.27
C LEU A 77 -6.23 -9.17 9.22
N GLY A 78 -6.04 -8.08 8.46
CA GLY A 78 -7.02 -7.00 8.41
C GLY A 78 -7.16 -6.22 9.71
N GLN A 79 -6.11 -6.15 10.53
CA GLN A 79 -6.14 -5.54 11.87
C GLN A 79 -5.11 -4.44 12.08
N GLY A 80 -4.12 -4.34 11.20
CA GLY A 80 -3.00 -3.41 11.33
C GLY A 80 -1.78 -3.99 12.05
N THR A 81 -1.87 -5.21 12.56
CA THR A 81 -0.80 -5.86 13.33
C THR A 81 -0.03 -6.91 12.54
N GLY A 82 -0.55 -7.34 11.40
CA GLY A 82 0.04 -8.41 10.60
C GLY A 82 0.94 -7.90 9.49
N GLY A 83 1.66 -8.84 8.88
CA GLY A 83 2.55 -8.57 7.77
C GLY A 83 3.01 -9.87 7.13
N PRO A 84 4.03 -9.82 6.27
CA PRO A 84 4.45 -10.97 5.47
C PRO A 84 5.45 -11.89 6.19
N GLY A 85 5.77 -11.65 7.45
CA GLY A 85 6.73 -12.43 8.21
C GLY A 85 8.17 -11.94 8.10
N PHE A 86 8.40 -10.83 7.43
CA PHE A 86 9.70 -10.17 7.33
C PHE A 86 9.52 -8.66 7.29
N GLU A 87 10.60 -7.94 7.55
CA GLU A 87 10.61 -6.46 7.51
C GLU A 87 11.82 -5.98 6.71
N PHE A 88 11.73 -4.78 6.13
CA PHE A 88 12.84 -4.18 5.38
C PHE A 88 12.92 -2.68 5.62
N ASP A 89 14.07 -2.11 5.28
CA ASP A 89 14.40 -0.71 5.57
C ASP A 89 13.67 0.27 4.65
N ASP A 90 13.58 1.53 5.11
CA ASP A 90 13.01 2.61 4.32
C ASP A 90 13.89 2.94 3.11
N GLU A 91 13.23 3.35 2.03
CA GLU A 91 13.86 3.90 0.84
C GLU A 91 13.32 5.31 0.63
N ILE A 92 14.05 6.30 1.15
CA ILE A 92 13.65 7.71 1.04
C ILE A 92 14.41 8.35 -0.12
N HIS A 93 13.68 8.88 -1.09
CA HIS A 93 14.28 9.50 -2.28
C HIS A 93 13.98 10.99 -2.31
N PRO A 94 14.98 11.85 -2.58
CA PRO A 94 14.79 13.31 -2.50
C PRO A 94 13.81 13.88 -3.53
N GLU A 95 13.55 13.17 -4.62
CA GLU A 95 12.56 13.61 -5.63
C GLU A 95 11.11 13.31 -5.25
N LEU A 96 10.88 12.51 -4.19
CA LEU A 96 9.54 12.09 -3.79
C LEU A 96 9.18 12.75 -2.47
N ASN A 97 7.96 13.28 -2.40
CA ASN A 97 7.47 13.96 -1.19
C ASN A 97 5.96 13.80 -1.05
N PHE A 98 5.44 14.23 0.09
CA PHE A 98 4.02 14.19 0.44
C PHE A 98 3.31 15.54 0.25
N SER A 99 3.80 16.38 -0.65
CA SER A 99 3.23 17.73 -0.88
C SER A 99 1.91 17.72 -1.64
N GLU A 100 1.60 16.62 -2.32
CA GLU A 100 0.36 16.42 -3.07
C GLU A 100 -0.43 15.24 -2.50
N PRO A 101 -1.75 15.17 -2.72
CA PRO A 101 -2.52 13.98 -2.37
C PRO A 101 -2.28 12.81 -3.33
N TYR A 102 -2.87 11.67 -3.03
CA TYR A 102 -2.84 10.44 -3.84
C TYR A 102 -1.47 9.80 -3.97
N VAL A 103 -0.65 9.94 -2.93
CA VAL A 103 0.67 9.31 -2.81
C VAL A 103 0.52 7.91 -2.23
N LEU A 104 1.23 6.94 -2.81
CA LEU A 104 1.29 5.56 -2.34
C LEU A 104 2.60 5.37 -1.57
N ALA A 105 2.49 4.96 -0.31
CA ALA A 105 3.63 4.79 0.57
C ALA A 105 3.45 3.58 1.49
N MET A 106 4.57 3.15 2.11
CA MET A 106 4.56 2.03 3.04
C MET A 106 4.17 2.48 4.45
N ALA A 107 3.22 1.78 5.05
CA ALA A 107 2.97 1.86 6.49
C ALA A 107 4.10 1.15 7.23
N ASN A 108 4.48 1.67 8.39
CA ASN A 108 5.51 1.05 9.22
C ASN A 108 5.30 1.44 10.70
N ALA A 109 6.06 0.81 11.59
CA ALA A 109 6.06 1.08 13.02
C ALA A 109 7.29 1.88 13.45
N GLY A 110 7.90 2.63 12.52
CA GLY A 110 9.16 3.33 12.73
C GLY A 110 10.35 2.40 12.60
N THR A 111 11.44 2.68 13.31
CA THR A 111 12.61 1.81 13.30
C THR A 111 12.74 1.08 14.64
N ARG A 112 13.28 -0.14 14.59
CA ARG A 112 13.57 -0.95 15.78
C ARG A 112 15.03 -1.40 15.69
N GLY A 113 15.83 -0.99 16.67
CA GLY A 113 17.27 -1.33 16.67
C GLY A 113 18.00 -0.84 15.43
N GLY A 114 17.60 0.32 14.90
CA GLY A 114 18.19 0.88 13.68
C GLY A 114 17.72 0.27 12.38
N ARG A 115 16.73 -0.64 12.43
CA ARG A 115 16.17 -1.31 11.24
C ARG A 115 14.77 -0.84 10.95
N GLY A 116 14.42 -0.77 9.65
CA GLY A 116 13.08 -0.45 9.20
C GLY A 116 12.08 -1.55 9.53
N THR A 117 10.80 -1.17 9.53
CA THR A 117 9.69 -2.10 9.85
C THR A 117 8.67 -2.18 8.73
N ASN A 118 9.08 -1.93 7.49
CA ASN A 118 8.21 -2.07 6.34
C ASN A 118 7.96 -3.56 6.06
N GLY A 119 6.73 -3.91 5.74
CA GLY A 119 6.33 -5.29 5.43
C GLY A 119 5.42 -5.35 4.22
N SER A 120 4.11 -5.51 4.45
CA SER A 120 3.12 -5.58 3.37
C SER A 120 2.08 -4.46 3.42
N GLN A 121 1.92 -3.78 4.54
CA GLN A 121 0.93 -2.73 4.67
C GLN A 121 1.35 -1.47 3.94
N PHE A 122 0.41 -0.87 3.23
CA PHE A 122 0.61 0.38 2.49
C PHE A 122 -0.56 1.32 2.72
N PHE A 123 -0.37 2.59 2.35
CA PHE A 123 -1.46 3.56 2.41
C PHE A 123 -1.44 4.47 1.18
N ILE A 124 -2.60 5.04 0.90
CA ILE A 124 -2.78 6.04 -0.15
C ILE A 124 -3.29 7.30 0.54
N THR A 125 -2.58 8.43 0.37
CA THR A 125 -2.99 9.70 0.97
C THR A 125 -4.14 10.31 0.18
N THR A 126 -4.99 11.07 0.88
CA THR A 126 -6.11 11.78 0.26
C THR A 126 -5.95 13.29 0.35
N VAL A 127 -4.95 13.76 1.08
CA VAL A 127 -4.58 15.16 1.24
C VAL A 127 -3.05 15.26 1.27
N PRO A 128 -2.45 16.46 1.12
CA PRO A 128 -1.03 16.64 1.39
C PRO A 128 -0.71 16.29 2.86
N THR A 129 0.37 15.51 3.06
CA THR A 129 0.77 15.04 4.40
C THR A 129 2.25 15.28 4.64
N PRO A 130 2.72 16.54 4.60
CA PRO A 130 4.16 16.83 4.65
C PRO A 130 4.86 16.36 5.94
N TRP A 131 4.12 16.14 7.02
CA TRP A 131 4.68 15.60 8.27
C TRP A 131 5.15 14.15 8.15
N LEU A 132 4.78 13.43 7.07
CA LEU A 132 5.20 12.05 6.84
C LEU A 132 6.53 11.96 6.09
N GLN A 133 7.07 13.08 5.63
CA GLN A 133 8.32 13.12 4.88
C GLN A 133 9.46 12.48 5.68
N ALA A 134 10.27 11.66 5.00
CA ALA A 134 11.41 10.91 5.56
C ALA A 134 11.03 9.84 6.59
N LYS A 135 9.75 9.60 6.82
CA LYS A 135 9.26 8.57 7.76
C LYS A 135 8.66 7.37 7.06
N HIS A 136 8.23 7.53 5.83
CA HIS A 136 7.58 6.49 5.03
C HIS A 136 8.15 6.47 3.63
N SER A 137 8.39 5.25 3.13
CA SER A 137 8.90 5.06 1.77
C SER A 137 7.79 5.30 0.76
N ILE A 138 7.92 6.36 -0.04
CA ILE A 138 7.01 6.60 -1.16
C ILE A 138 7.45 5.69 -2.31
N PHE A 139 6.52 4.92 -2.86
CA PHE A 139 6.84 4.02 -3.97
C PHE A 139 5.87 4.07 -5.14
N GLY A 140 4.92 5.00 -5.12
CA GLY A 140 3.99 5.16 -6.21
C GLY A 140 3.01 6.32 -6.02
N GLU A 141 2.04 6.37 -6.91
CA GLU A 141 0.97 7.38 -6.89
C GLU A 141 -0.26 6.82 -7.62
N VAL A 142 -1.42 7.41 -7.36
CA VAL A 142 -2.64 7.10 -8.11
C VAL A 142 -2.48 7.63 -9.53
N ALA A 143 -2.77 6.80 -10.54
CA ALA A 143 -2.34 7.04 -11.92
C ALA A 143 -3.22 8.02 -12.71
N ASP A 144 -4.53 8.05 -12.44
CA ASP A 144 -5.50 8.77 -13.27
C ASP A 144 -6.70 9.29 -12.47
N GLU A 145 -7.51 10.13 -13.13
CA GLU A 145 -8.66 10.75 -12.48
C GLU A 145 -9.75 9.75 -12.09
N ASP A 146 -9.98 8.72 -12.89
CA ASP A 146 -10.98 7.69 -12.55
C ASP A 146 -10.57 6.93 -11.28
N SER A 147 -9.29 6.61 -11.14
CA SER A 147 -8.75 5.97 -9.94
C SER A 147 -8.83 6.88 -8.72
N LYS A 148 -8.59 8.18 -8.89
CA LYS A 148 -8.75 9.16 -7.80
C LYS A 148 -10.19 9.21 -7.31
N ARG A 149 -11.17 9.11 -8.21
CA ARG A 149 -12.59 9.06 -7.82
C ARG A 149 -12.90 7.82 -6.99
N VAL A 150 -12.29 6.67 -7.29
CA VAL A 150 -12.44 5.46 -6.49
C VAL A 150 -11.82 5.63 -5.11
N VAL A 151 -10.63 6.22 -5.04
CA VAL A 151 -9.97 6.54 -3.76
C VAL A 151 -10.88 7.45 -2.91
N ASP A 152 -11.45 8.49 -3.52
CA ASP A 152 -12.36 9.40 -2.83
C ASP A 152 -13.63 8.70 -2.34
N ALA A 153 -14.17 7.78 -3.13
CA ALA A 153 -15.35 6.99 -2.75
C ALA A 153 -15.03 6.06 -1.57
N ILE A 154 -13.85 5.48 -1.54
CA ILE A 154 -13.41 4.63 -0.41
C ILE A 154 -13.23 5.49 0.84
N GLU A 155 -12.63 6.67 0.70
CA GLU A 155 -12.47 7.60 1.84
C GLU A 155 -13.83 7.98 2.46
N ALA A 156 -14.86 8.07 1.66
CA ALA A 156 -16.19 8.52 2.08
C ALA A 156 -17.02 7.46 2.81
N VAL A 157 -16.57 6.21 2.90
CA VAL A 157 -17.34 5.16 3.57
C VAL A 157 -17.46 5.40 5.06
N GLN A 158 -18.56 4.89 5.64
CA GLN A 158 -18.78 5.00 7.07
C GLN A 158 -17.77 4.13 7.82
N THR A 159 -17.17 4.71 8.87
CA THR A 159 -16.19 4.03 9.72
C THR A 159 -16.59 4.11 11.19
N VAL A 160 -16.08 3.15 11.97
CA VAL A 160 -16.12 3.18 13.43
C VAL A 160 -14.69 2.92 13.89
N ARG A 161 -14.11 3.87 14.64
CA ARG A 161 -12.71 3.83 15.09
C ARG A 161 -11.77 3.59 13.91
N ASP A 162 -12.00 4.34 12.80
CA ASP A 162 -11.23 4.32 11.56
C ASP A 162 -11.33 3.02 10.75
N LYS A 163 -12.16 2.07 11.17
CA LYS A 163 -12.41 0.84 10.41
C LYS A 163 -13.74 0.93 9.68
N PRO A 164 -13.79 0.63 8.36
CA PRO A 164 -15.06 0.62 7.63
C PRO A 164 -16.10 -0.30 8.25
N VAL A 165 -17.34 0.18 8.35
CA VAL A 165 -18.47 -0.61 8.86
C VAL A 165 -18.76 -1.78 7.91
N VAL A 166 -18.67 -1.52 6.59
CA VAL A 166 -18.75 -2.55 5.56
C VAL A 166 -17.37 -2.69 4.94
N ASP A 167 -16.85 -3.91 4.87
CA ASP A 167 -15.50 -4.14 4.40
C ASP A 167 -15.28 -3.60 2.99
N VAL A 168 -14.19 -2.85 2.81
CA VAL A 168 -13.67 -2.47 1.50
C VAL A 168 -12.57 -3.47 1.17
N VAL A 169 -12.84 -4.33 0.20
CA VAL A 169 -12.01 -5.51 -0.08
C VAL A 169 -11.21 -5.31 -1.36
N ILE A 170 -9.91 -5.63 -1.30
CA ILE A 170 -9.08 -5.77 -2.49
C ILE A 170 -9.38 -7.17 -3.05
N GLU A 171 -10.01 -7.21 -4.22
CA GLU A 171 -10.35 -8.48 -4.87
C GLU A 171 -9.14 -9.07 -5.59
N SER A 172 -8.34 -8.22 -6.22
CA SER A 172 -7.12 -8.64 -6.89
C SER A 172 -6.18 -7.45 -7.11
N VAL A 173 -4.89 -7.77 -7.27
CA VAL A 173 -3.88 -6.81 -7.72
C VAL A 173 -3.14 -7.43 -8.89
N THR A 174 -3.17 -6.77 -10.04
CA THR A 174 -2.47 -7.19 -11.25
C THR A 174 -1.35 -6.22 -11.56
N ILE A 175 -0.18 -6.75 -11.89
CA ILE A 175 1.00 -5.92 -12.16
C ILE A 175 1.32 -5.97 -13.65
N ASN A 176 1.50 -4.79 -14.24
CA ASN A 176 1.94 -4.64 -15.63
C ASN A 176 3.27 -3.87 -15.61
N GLU A 177 4.36 -4.57 -15.79
CA GLU A 177 5.69 -3.95 -15.84
C GLU A 177 5.93 -3.26 -17.19
N GLN A 178 6.60 -2.15 -17.15
CA GLN A 178 6.83 -1.28 -18.32
C GLN A 178 8.29 -1.26 -18.73
#